data_18a49fbfeeaf833d3a104bcdcc1a2443
#
_entry.id   18a49fbfeeaf833d3a104bcdcc1a2443
#
_cell.length_a   1.000
_cell.length_b   1.000
_cell.length_c   1.000
_cell.angle_alpha   90.00
_cell.angle_beta   90.00
_cell.angle_gamma   90.00
#
_symmetry.space_group_name_H-M   'P 1'
#
loop_
_entity.id
_entity.type
_entity.pdbx_description
1 polymer ?
#
loop_
_entity_poly.entity_id
_entity_poly.type
_entity_poly.pdbx_seq_one_letter_code
_entity_poly.pdbx_strand_id
1 'polypeptide(L)' 'TNEQFLYESSDLIYHLIVLLTEKGYRIEDLARELKARHKE' A
#
# COMPACT_ATOMS: atom_id res chain seq x y z
N THR A 1 11.62 -0.83 -17.98
CA THR A 1 12.83 -0.51 -17.23
C THR A 1 12.54 -0.48 -15.73
N ASN A 2 13.59 -0.52 -14.94
CA ASN A 2 13.44 -0.45 -13.49
C ASN A 2 12.83 0.87 -13.04
N GLU A 3 13.20 1.94 -13.72
CA GLU A 3 12.66 3.25 -13.38
C GLU A 3 11.17 3.32 -13.66
N GLN A 4 10.75 2.77 -14.77
CA GLN A 4 9.34 2.75 -15.10
C GLN A 4 8.54 1.90 -14.12
N PHE A 5 9.11 0.77 -13.73
CA PHE A 5 8.46 -0.11 -12.77
C PHE A 5 8.29 0.59 -11.42
N LEU A 6 9.33 1.28 -10.97
CA LEU A 6 9.25 2.02 -9.71
C LEU A 6 8.25 3.16 -9.79
N TYR A 7 8.22 3.83 -10.93
CA TYR A 7 7.27 4.92 -11.12
C TYR A 7 5.83 4.43 -10.98
N GLU A 8 5.52 3.34 -11.66
CA GLU A 8 4.17 2.81 -11.62
C GLU A 8 3.83 2.18 -10.29
N SER A 9 4.82 1.59 -9.64
CA SER A 9 4.60 1.04 -8.31
C SER A 9 4.28 2.16 -7.32
N SER A 10 4.99 3.27 -7.43
CA SER A 10 4.73 4.42 -6.58
C SER A 10 3.32 4.96 -6.79
N ASP A 11 2.89 4.98 -8.05
CA ASP A 11 1.55 5.45 -8.37
C ASP A 11 0.48 4.57 -7.74
N LEU A 12 0.69 3.26 -7.78
CA LEU A 12 -0.25 2.33 -7.16
C LEU A 12 -0.31 2.54 -5.65
N ILE A 13 0.84 2.71 -5.03
CA ILE A 13 0.89 2.92 -3.58
C ILE A 13 0.21 4.24 -3.23
N TYR A 14 0.42 5.26 -4.04
CA TYR A 14 -0.23 6.54 -3.80
C TYR A 14 -1.74 6.41 -3.83
N HIS A 15 -2.26 5.74 -4.85
CA HIS A 15 -3.70 5.53 -4.96
C HIS A 15 -4.24 4.73 -3.79
N LEU A 16 -3.48 3.75 -3.35
CA LEU A 16 -3.90 2.93 -2.22
C LEU A 16 -3.98 3.76 -0.95
N ILE A 17 -3.00 4.63 -0.73
CA ILE A 17 -2.98 5.48 0.45
C ILE A 17 -4.19 6.43 0.44
N VAL A 18 -4.49 7.01 -0.72
CA VAL A 18 -5.63 7.89 -0.85
C VAL A 18 -6.92 7.14 -0.52
N LEU A 19 -7.05 5.93 -1.06
CA LEU A 19 -8.24 5.12 -0.83
C LEU A 19 -8.40 4.76 0.64
N LEU A 20 -7.31 4.35 1.28
CA LEU A 20 -7.34 4.03 2.70
C LEU A 20 -7.76 5.23 3.53
N THR A 21 -7.20 6.38 3.20
CA THR A 21 -7.53 7.62 3.93
C THR A 21 -9.00 7.95 3.82
N GLU A 22 -9.57 7.78 2.63
CA GLU A 22 -10.98 8.07 2.43
C GLU A 22 -11.88 7.10 3.19
N LYS A 23 -11.41 5.89 3.41
CA LYS A 23 -12.15 4.91 4.19
C LYS A 23 -11.92 5.05 5.68
N GLY A 24 -11.06 5.96 6.09
CA GLY A 24 -10.77 6.18 7.50
C GLY A 24 -9.72 5.25 8.07
N TYR A 25 -8.92 4.65 7.21
CA TYR A 25 -7.84 3.75 7.64
C TYR A 25 -6.49 4.39 7.39
N ARG A 26 -5.47 3.77 7.93
CA ARG A 26 -4.10 4.23 7.77
C ARG A 26 -3.26 3.09 7.20
N ILE A 27 -2.09 3.48 6.70
CA ILE A 27 -1.19 2.47 6.13
C ILE A 27 -0.78 1.44 7.19
N GLU A 28 -0.74 1.85 8.44
CA GLU A 28 -0.42 0.93 9.54
C GLU A 28 -1.47 -0.17 9.68
N ASP A 29 -2.71 0.16 9.38
CA ASP A 29 -3.78 -0.86 9.44
C ASP A 29 -3.55 -1.92 8.39
N LEU A 30 -3.12 -1.50 7.19
CA LEU A 30 -2.83 -2.43 6.13
C LEU A 30 -1.63 -3.29 6.46
N ALA A 31 -0.59 -2.68 7.01
CA ALA A 31 0.60 -3.42 7.40
C ALA A 31 0.29 -4.48 8.44
N ARG A 32 -0.59 -4.14 9.37
CA ARG A 32 -1.01 -5.08 10.40
C ARG A 32 -1.75 -6.27 9.79
N GLU A 33 -2.61 -5.99 8.82
CA GLU A 33 -3.36 -7.04 8.14
C GLU A 33 -2.43 -7.97 7.37
N LEU A 34 -1.46 -7.40 6.66
CA LEU A 34 -0.50 -8.18 5.91
C LEU A 34 0.33 -9.07 6.83
N LYS A 35 0.73 -8.52 7.96
CA LYS A 35 1.51 -9.29 8.91
C LYS A 35 0.71 -10.47 9.45
N ALA A 36 -0.57 -10.27 9.68
CA ALA A 36 -1.42 -11.35 10.17
C ALA A 36 -1.57 -12.45 9.13
N ARG A 37 -1.60 -12.08 7.86
CA ARG A 37 -1.77 -13.06 6.79
C ARG A 37 -0.49 -13.78 6.46
N HIS A 38 0.65 -13.11 6.60
CA HIS A 38 1.95 -13.67 6.22
C HIS A 38 2.78 -13.97 7.44
N LYS A 39 2.15 -14.55 8.41
CA LYS A 39 2.79 -14.98 9.63
C LYS A 39 3.74 -16.13 9.34
N GLU A 40 4.93 -16.08 9.88
CA GLU A 40 5.89 -17.15 9.68
C GLU A 40 6.12 -17.93 10.92
#